data_50bf22027a9adf562d08492380c7abeb
#
_entry.id   50bf22027a9adf562d08492380c7abeb
#
_cell.length_a   1.000
_cell.length_b   1.000
_cell.length_c   1.000
_cell.angle_alpha   90.00
_cell.angle_beta   90.00
_cell.angle_gamma   90.00
#
_symmetry.space_group_name_H-M   'P 1'
#
loop_
_entity.id
_entity.type
_entity.pdbx_description
1 polymer ?
#
loop_
_entity_poly.entity_id
_entity_poly.type
_entity_poly.pdbx_seq_one_letter_code
_entity_poly.pdbx_strand_id
1 'polypeptide(L)'
;MTLLNSQCIGFNAEPHPAKPRLIVVTLSGDTLSKFSKKIKLHKVQAIEYKPFLRFYIADCLNKLTENTLGNYLLEILRKRSTGAILLQCESIAKKNSKSIESIDFNILLSTAISHLIGLPNLDSMSGKFYARFSVKNEDDSDSYLRQAHRRMELHNDGTYVQEKTDWVIMQKIIESNVEGGGSLLLHVDEWQDLQKFYQHPLAKESLRWGSPSSKNVGYKTFHPIFLEEMEDGKPIMSYIDQFVEPLNMDQGLYLYELGESLEGESKTYNITLNEGSMLIINNYFWLHGRDKFIANKGLHRELLRQRGVFVENTGDNN
;
A
#
# COMPACT_ATOMS: atom_id res chain seq x y z
N MET A 1 -20.13 14.19 7.58
CA MET A 1 -20.90 12.99 7.21
C MET A 1 -21.41 13.02 5.76
N THR A 2 -20.68 13.52 4.79
CA THR A 2 -21.25 13.84 3.46
C THR A 2 -20.35 13.53 2.25
N LEU A 3 -19.29 12.76 2.41
CA LEU A 3 -18.36 12.47 1.28
C LEU A 3 -18.39 11.02 0.77
N LEU A 4 -19.17 10.12 1.38
CA LEU A 4 -19.10 8.68 1.07
C LEU A 4 -19.89 8.25 -0.18
N ASN A 5 -20.68 9.14 -0.80
CA ASN A 5 -21.32 8.90 -2.10
C ASN A 5 -21.21 10.18 -2.91
N SER A 6 -20.03 10.49 -3.41
CA SER A 6 -19.78 11.73 -4.15
C SER A 6 -19.56 11.44 -5.62
N GLN A 7 -20.45 11.94 -6.43
CA GLN A 7 -20.23 12.07 -7.86
C GLN A 7 -19.38 13.35 -8.06
N CYS A 8 -18.07 13.18 -8.15
CA CYS A 8 -17.14 14.27 -8.36
C CYS A 8 -16.79 14.39 -9.86
N ILE A 9 -16.31 15.55 -10.28
CA ILE A 9 -15.84 15.72 -11.65
C ILE A 9 -14.60 14.83 -11.87
N GLY A 10 -14.72 13.89 -12.80
CA GLY A 10 -13.62 13.02 -13.21
C GLY A 10 -13.45 11.73 -12.42
N PHE A 11 -14.19 11.54 -11.32
CA PHE A 11 -14.21 10.29 -10.57
C PHE A 11 -15.48 10.10 -9.76
N ASN A 12 -15.79 8.85 -9.43
CA ASN A 12 -16.84 8.45 -8.48
C ASN A 12 -16.21 7.79 -7.25
N ALA A 13 -16.88 7.90 -6.11
CA ALA A 13 -16.43 7.24 -4.90
C ALA A 13 -17.62 6.70 -4.11
N GLU A 14 -17.49 5.46 -3.64
CA GLU A 14 -18.49 4.75 -2.84
C GLU A 14 -17.85 3.75 -1.88
N PRO A 15 -18.50 3.42 -0.76
CA PRO A 15 -18.05 2.32 0.09
C PRO A 15 -18.06 1.00 -0.67
N HIS A 16 -17.08 0.15 -0.43
CA HIS A 16 -17.08 -1.20 -0.99
C HIS A 16 -18.27 -2.00 -0.42
N PRO A 17 -19.09 -2.66 -1.26
CA PRO A 17 -20.38 -3.24 -0.84
C PRO A 17 -20.27 -4.27 0.30
N ALA A 18 -19.16 -4.99 0.38
CA ALA A 18 -18.94 -6.02 1.40
C ALA A 18 -17.88 -5.64 2.44
N LYS A 19 -17.26 -4.46 2.35
CA LYS A 19 -16.10 -4.07 3.17
C LYS A 19 -16.18 -2.58 3.49
N PRO A 20 -16.96 -2.20 4.51
CA PRO A 20 -17.42 -0.81 4.71
C PRO A 20 -16.29 0.20 4.98
N ARG A 21 -15.13 -0.26 5.48
CA ARG A 21 -13.96 0.60 5.69
C ARG A 21 -13.13 0.86 4.43
N LEU A 22 -13.34 0.07 3.38
CA LEU A 22 -12.67 0.21 2.09
C LEU A 22 -13.52 1.08 1.17
N ILE A 23 -12.96 2.18 0.68
CA ILE A 23 -13.65 3.07 -0.27
C ILE A 23 -13.19 2.73 -1.68
N VAL A 24 -14.13 2.52 -2.57
CA VAL A 24 -13.85 2.34 -4.00
C VAL A 24 -13.87 3.71 -4.65
N VAL A 25 -12.77 4.09 -5.30
CA VAL A 25 -12.65 5.33 -6.09
C VAL A 25 -12.42 4.93 -7.54
N THR A 26 -13.31 5.35 -8.44
CA THR A 26 -13.24 5.01 -9.86
C THR A 26 -12.96 6.24 -10.69
N LEU A 27 -11.79 6.31 -11.31
CA LEU A 27 -11.43 7.37 -12.25
C LEU A 27 -12.18 7.15 -13.58
N SER A 28 -12.81 8.20 -14.10
CA SER A 28 -13.57 8.12 -15.35
C SER A 28 -12.66 7.91 -16.56
N GLY A 29 -13.18 7.21 -17.57
CA GLY A 29 -12.45 6.95 -18.82
C GLY A 29 -12.06 8.26 -19.56
N ASP A 30 -12.90 9.30 -19.45
CA ASP A 30 -12.60 10.63 -20.01
C ASP A 30 -11.40 11.28 -19.30
N THR A 31 -11.38 11.27 -17.96
CA THR A 31 -10.25 11.79 -17.18
C THR A 31 -8.96 11.05 -17.52
N LEU A 32 -9.00 9.72 -17.57
CA LEU A 32 -7.83 8.90 -17.91
C LEU A 32 -7.34 9.17 -19.33
N SER A 33 -8.25 9.34 -20.31
CA SER A 33 -7.91 9.68 -21.69
C SER A 33 -7.25 11.06 -21.78
N LYS A 34 -7.81 12.06 -21.12
CA LYS A 34 -7.24 13.42 -21.06
C LYS A 34 -5.88 13.43 -20.35
N PHE A 35 -5.76 12.69 -19.24
CA PHE A 35 -4.50 12.53 -18.52
C PHE A 35 -3.43 11.89 -19.41
N SER A 36 -3.73 10.76 -20.05
CA SER A 36 -2.81 10.08 -20.98
C SER A 36 -2.30 11.02 -22.08
N LYS A 37 -3.17 11.86 -22.64
CA LYS A 37 -2.76 12.85 -23.66
C LYS A 37 -1.80 13.91 -23.10
N LYS A 38 -2.06 14.41 -21.89
CA LYS A 38 -1.22 15.44 -21.23
C LYS A 38 0.19 14.92 -20.92
N ILE A 39 0.29 13.66 -20.47
CA ILE A 39 1.56 13.08 -20.04
C ILE A 39 2.31 12.34 -21.16
N LYS A 40 1.76 12.26 -22.37
CA LYS A 40 2.30 11.45 -23.50
C LYS A 40 3.77 11.71 -23.81
N LEU A 41 4.26 12.92 -23.62
CA LEU A 41 5.65 13.30 -23.88
C LEU A 41 6.61 12.95 -22.73
N HIS A 42 6.08 12.55 -21.57
CA HIS A 42 6.89 12.25 -20.40
C HIS A 42 7.12 10.73 -20.31
N LYS A 43 8.38 10.34 -20.35
CA LYS A 43 8.80 8.94 -20.18
C LYS A 43 9.05 8.66 -18.70
N VAL A 44 8.87 7.39 -18.30
CA VAL A 44 9.16 6.93 -16.94
C VAL A 44 10.59 7.29 -16.52
N GLN A 45 11.57 7.12 -17.40
CA GLN A 45 12.95 7.53 -17.11
C GLN A 45 13.07 9.00 -16.70
N ALA A 46 12.29 9.91 -17.30
CA ALA A 46 12.37 11.33 -16.97
C ALA A 46 11.92 11.63 -15.55
N ILE A 47 10.89 10.94 -15.04
CA ILE A 47 10.42 11.12 -13.65
C ILE A 47 11.37 10.53 -12.60
N GLU A 48 12.26 9.62 -13.00
CA GLU A 48 13.30 9.10 -12.10
C GLU A 48 14.40 10.14 -11.84
N TYR A 49 14.80 10.88 -12.87
CA TYR A 49 15.88 11.87 -12.79
C TYR A 49 15.43 13.29 -12.47
N LYS A 50 14.16 13.63 -12.69
CA LYS A 50 13.61 14.98 -12.47
C LYS A 50 12.49 14.94 -11.44
N PRO A 51 12.80 15.00 -10.12
CA PRO A 51 11.78 14.86 -9.08
C PRO A 51 10.61 15.83 -9.21
N PHE A 52 10.87 17.09 -9.61
CA PHE A 52 9.82 18.11 -9.82
C PHE A 52 8.82 17.74 -10.93
N LEU A 53 9.20 16.91 -11.90
CA LEU A 53 8.30 16.43 -12.95
C LEU A 53 7.18 15.55 -12.39
N ARG A 54 7.42 14.85 -11.29
CA ARG A 54 6.42 14.03 -10.61
C ARG A 54 5.26 14.88 -10.09
N PHE A 55 5.57 16.05 -9.53
CA PHE A 55 4.56 17.03 -9.08
C PHE A 55 3.77 17.61 -10.26
N TYR A 56 4.42 17.88 -11.38
CA TYR A 56 3.72 18.32 -12.60
C TYR A 56 2.74 17.26 -13.08
N ILE A 57 3.12 15.97 -13.06
CA ILE A 57 2.25 14.87 -13.47
C ILE A 57 1.06 14.74 -12.50
N ALA A 58 1.29 14.89 -11.19
CA ALA A 58 0.23 14.91 -10.18
C ALA A 58 -0.74 16.09 -10.39
N ASP A 59 -0.21 17.30 -10.63
CA ASP A 59 -1.00 18.49 -10.93
C ASP A 59 -1.86 18.31 -12.20
N CYS A 60 -1.31 17.66 -13.24
CA CYS A 60 -2.08 17.35 -14.44
C CYS A 60 -3.33 16.49 -14.16
N LEU A 61 -3.22 15.49 -13.27
CA LEU A 61 -4.36 14.66 -12.86
C LEU A 61 -5.31 15.45 -11.97
N ASN A 62 -4.79 16.18 -10.99
CA ASN A 62 -5.59 16.95 -10.03
C ASN A 62 -6.46 18.01 -10.73
N LYS A 63 -5.90 18.75 -11.68
CA LYS A 63 -6.64 19.74 -12.49
C LYS A 63 -7.76 19.11 -13.34
N LEU A 64 -7.63 17.88 -13.77
CA LEU A 64 -8.68 17.17 -14.51
C LEU A 64 -9.86 16.75 -13.60
N THR A 65 -9.65 16.79 -12.31
CA THR A 65 -10.66 16.52 -11.27
C THR A 65 -10.96 17.79 -10.45
N GLU A 66 -10.79 18.96 -11.04
CA GLU A 66 -11.03 20.29 -10.42
C GLU A 66 -10.34 20.47 -9.07
N ASN A 67 -9.15 19.90 -8.92
CA ASN A 67 -8.32 19.91 -7.70
C ASN A 67 -8.98 19.24 -6.47
N THR A 68 -9.95 18.34 -6.69
CA THR A 68 -10.67 17.68 -5.59
C THR A 68 -10.10 16.29 -5.24
N LEU A 69 -9.51 15.59 -6.20
CA LEU A 69 -9.07 14.20 -6.03
C LEU A 69 -8.06 14.04 -4.90
N GLY A 70 -7.01 14.86 -4.87
CA GLY A 70 -5.96 14.76 -3.86
C GLY A 70 -6.51 14.92 -2.44
N ASN A 71 -7.32 15.96 -2.19
CA ASN A 71 -7.94 16.20 -0.89
C ASN A 71 -8.88 15.07 -0.48
N TYR A 72 -9.67 14.54 -1.44
CA TYR A 72 -10.57 13.43 -1.20
C TYR A 72 -9.82 12.15 -0.77
N LEU A 73 -8.75 11.80 -1.49
CA LEU A 73 -7.93 10.63 -1.15
C LEU A 73 -7.28 10.80 0.24
N LEU A 74 -6.73 11.96 0.54
CA LEU A 74 -6.11 12.27 1.84
C LEU A 74 -7.11 12.16 3.00
N GLU A 75 -8.32 12.72 2.84
CA GLU A 75 -9.35 12.64 3.86
C GLU A 75 -9.71 11.19 4.21
N ILE A 76 -9.90 10.34 3.20
CA ILE A 76 -10.19 8.93 3.44
C ILE A 76 -9.03 8.20 4.11
N LEU A 77 -7.82 8.42 3.63
CA LEU A 77 -6.63 7.72 4.15
C LEU A 77 -6.28 8.11 5.58
N ARG A 78 -6.47 9.37 5.95
CA ARG A 78 -6.20 9.84 7.32
C ARG A 78 -7.28 9.45 8.31
N LYS A 79 -8.48 9.16 7.84
CA LYS A 79 -9.61 8.83 8.70
C LYS A 79 -9.53 7.39 9.18
N ARG A 80 -9.40 7.17 10.50
CA ARG A 80 -9.31 5.84 11.10
C ARG A 80 -10.49 4.93 10.77
N SER A 81 -11.71 5.47 10.63
CA SER A 81 -12.88 4.67 10.27
C SER A 81 -12.84 4.07 8.85
N THR A 82 -11.93 4.54 8.00
CA THR A 82 -11.70 4.07 6.64
C THR A 82 -10.23 3.71 6.44
N GLY A 83 -9.38 4.64 6.06
CA GLY A 83 -7.94 4.46 5.90
C GLY A 83 -7.52 3.59 4.72
N ALA A 84 -8.45 3.15 3.87
CA ALA A 84 -8.15 2.30 2.71
C ALA A 84 -8.98 2.68 1.48
N ILE A 85 -8.33 2.63 0.31
CA ILE A 85 -8.93 2.96 -0.99
C ILE A 85 -8.60 1.85 -1.99
N LEU A 86 -9.62 1.37 -2.68
CA LEU A 86 -9.47 0.61 -3.92
C LEU A 86 -9.70 1.56 -5.10
N LEU A 87 -8.61 2.06 -5.68
CA LEU A 87 -8.69 2.93 -6.85
C LEU A 87 -8.76 2.08 -8.11
N GLN A 88 -9.83 2.30 -8.88
CA GLN A 88 -10.10 1.62 -10.14
C GLN A 88 -10.10 2.62 -11.29
N CYS A 89 -9.86 2.10 -12.48
CA CYS A 89 -9.89 2.86 -13.72
C CYS A 89 -11.01 2.32 -14.60
N GLU A 90 -11.90 3.19 -15.07
CA GLU A 90 -12.79 2.81 -16.17
C GLU A 90 -11.98 2.45 -17.42
N SER A 91 -12.49 1.50 -18.21
CA SER A 91 -11.79 1.02 -19.39
C SER A 91 -11.41 2.15 -20.34
N ILE A 92 -10.15 2.48 -20.41
CA ILE A 92 -9.59 3.08 -21.61
C ILE A 92 -9.60 1.95 -22.64
N ALA A 93 -10.21 2.16 -23.80
CA ALA A 93 -10.37 1.15 -24.85
C ALA A 93 -9.14 0.22 -24.94
N LYS A 94 -9.40 -1.09 -24.83
CA LYS A 94 -8.48 -2.22 -24.64
C LYS A 94 -7.07 -2.00 -25.20
N LYS A 95 -6.18 -1.44 -24.40
CA LYS A 95 -4.75 -1.54 -24.64
C LYS A 95 -4.27 -2.86 -24.06
N ASN A 96 -3.42 -3.56 -24.80
CA ASN A 96 -2.79 -4.79 -24.31
C ASN A 96 -2.00 -4.46 -23.04
N SER A 97 -2.42 -4.96 -21.88
CA SER A 97 -1.83 -4.68 -20.57
C SER A 97 -0.32 -4.98 -20.47
N LYS A 98 0.17 -5.86 -21.33
CA LYS A 98 1.59 -6.25 -21.40
C LYS A 98 2.43 -5.33 -22.29
N SER A 99 1.83 -4.35 -22.97
CA SER A 99 2.61 -3.39 -23.76
C SER A 99 3.43 -2.47 -22.86
N ILE A 100 4.62 -2.08 -23.31
CA ILE A 100 5.48 -1.11 -22.60
C ILE A 100 4.71 0.19 -22.34
N GLU A 101 3.93 0.66 -23.31
CA GLU A 101 3.11 1.87 -23.17
C GLU A 101 2.07 1.76 -22.06
N SER A 102 1.49 0.57 -21.83
CA SER A 102 0.53 0.35 -20.76
C SER A 102 1.21 0.33 -19.39
N ILE A 103 2.38 -0.29 -19.29
CA ILE A 103 3.19 -0.32 -18.06
C ILE A 103 3.65 1.10 -17.72
N ASP A 104 4.15 1.86 -18.67
CA ASP A 104 4.59 3.24 -18.47
C ASP A 104 3.43 4.13 -18.00
N PHE A 105 2.24 3.98 -18.60
CA PHE A 105 1.04 4.70 -18.15
C PHE A 105 0.71 4.38 -16.69
N ASN A 106 0.74 3.11 -16.31
CA ASN A 106 0.49 2.69 -14.94
C ASN A 106 1.49 3.29 -13.95
N ILE A 107 2.78 3.33 -14.30
CA ILE A 107 3.81 3.96 -13.47
C ILE A 107 3.56 5.47 -13.34
N LEU A 108 3.23 6.16 -14.42
CA LEU A 108 2.94 7.59 -14.39
C LEU A 108 1.65 7.90 -13.61
N LEU A 109 0.61 7.08 -13.73
CA LEU A 109 -0.63 7.23 -12.95
C LEU A 109 -0.38 6.99 -11.46
N SER A 110 0.35 5.94 -11.10
CA SER A 110 0.74 5.68 -9.72
C SER A 110 1.59 6.82 -9.15
N THR A 111 2.48 7.40 -9.97
CA THR A 111 3.28 8.58 -9.59
C THR A 111 2.39 9.79 -9.33
N ALA A 112 1.38 10.03 -10.17
CA ALA A 112 0.42 11.11 -9.94
C ALA A 112 -0.30 10.92 -8.59
N ILE A 113 -0.86 9.74 -8.36
CA ILE A 113 -1.59 9.44 -7.12
C ILE A 113 -0.69 9.59 -5.89
N SER A 114 0.52 9.02 -5.91
CA SER A 114 1.44 9.11 -4.76
C SER A 114 1.81 10.56 -4.40
N HIS A 115 1.95 11.45 -5.39
CA HIS A 115 2.29 12.86 -5.16
C HIS A 115 1.06 13.74 -4.87
N LEU A 116 -0.16 13.23 -5.08
CA LEU A 116 -1.38 13.87 -4.57
C LEU A 116 -1.59 13.61 -3.07
N ILE A 117 -1.15 12.46 -2.56
CA ILE A 117 -1.36 12.09 -1.16
C ILE A 117 -0.12 12.35 -0.29
N GLY A 118 1.07 12.51 -0.87
CA GLY A 118 2.27 12.70 -0.07
C GLY A 118 3.58 12.67 -0.84
N LEU A 119 4.63 12.33 -0.12
CA LEU A 119 5.98 12.18 -0.67
C LEU A 119 6.42 10.71 -0.59
N PRO A 120 6.70 10.07 -1.72
CA PRO A 120 7.22 8.71 -1.71
C PRO A 120 8.63 8.62 -1.12
N ASN A 121 8.85 7.60 -0.28
CA ASN A 121 10.18 7.21 0.17
C ASN A 121 10.96 6.53 -0.96
N LEU A 122 12.26 6.66 -0.95
CA LEU A 122 13.11 5.90 -1.86
C LEU A 122 13.18 4.43 -1.41
N ASP A 123 13.07 3.52 -2.37
CA ASP A 123 13.34 2.10 -2.12
C ASP A 123 14.86 1.86 -2.05
N SER A 124 15.32 1.32 -0.93
CA SER A 124 16.75 1.16 -0.65
C SER A 124 17.48 0.21 -1.62
N MET A 125 16.75 -0.71 -2.25
CA MET A 125 17.35 -1.66 -3.19
C MET A 125 17.51 -1.08 -4.59
N SER A 126 16.51 -0.31 -5.05
CA SER A 126 16.49 0.22 -6.41
C SER A 126 16.94 1.68 -6.50
N GLY A 127 16.97 2.41 -5.39
CA GLY A 127 17.18 3.86 -5.35
C GLY A 127 16.04 4.65 -6.00
N LYS A 128 14.93 4.00 -6.34
CA LYS A 128 13.76 4.60 -6.97
C LYS A 128 12.67 4.86 -5.94
N PHE A 129 11.75 5.75 -6.26
CA PHE A 129 10.58 6.03 -5.41
C PHE A 129 9.45 4.99 -5.60
N TYR A 130 9.70 3.92 -6.33
CA TYR A 130 8.82 2.76 -6.49
C TYR A 130 9.63 1.47 -6.63
N ALA A 131 9.02 0.35 -6.25
CA ALA A 131 9.57 -0.98 -6.43
C ALA A 131 8.61 -1.83 -7.27
N ARG A 132 9.16 -2.75 -8.08
CA ARG A 132 8.37 -3.71 -8.86
C ARG A 132 8.60 -5.11 -8.30
N PHE A 133 7.53 -5.80 -7.97
CA PHE A 133 7.55 -7.15 -7.42
C PHE A 133 6.91 -8.12 -8.39
N SER A 134 7.71 -8.98 -8.96
CA SER A 134 7.26 -10.02 -9.87
C SER A 134 7.22 -11.37 -9.17
N VAL A 135 6.10 -12.08 -9.28
CA VAL A 135 5.93 -13.45 -8.81
C VAL A 135 5.71 -14.33 -10.02
N LYS A 136 6.53 -15.37 -10.16
CA LYS A 136 6.46 -16.38 -11.21
C LYS A 136 6.55 -17.78 -10.59
N ASN A 137 5.91 -18.76 -11.22
CA ASN A 137 5.94 -20.15 -10.71
C ASN A 137 7.33 -20.80 -10.79
N GLU A 138 8.22 -20.24 -11.60
CA GLU A 138 9.58 -20.77 -11.85
C GLU A 138 10.64 -20.17 -10.92
N ASP A 139 10.24 -19.32 -9.97
CA ASP A 139 11.19 -18.68 -9.05
C ASP A 139 11.42 -19.59 -7.83
N ASP A 140 12.46 -20.42 -7.89
CA ASP A 140 12.93 -21.27 -6.79
C ASP A 140 13.85 -20.53 -5.81
N SER A 141 13.95 -19.19 -5.92
CA SER A 141 14.75 -18.40 -5.00
C SER A 141 14.19 -18.48 -3.58
N ASP A 142 15.06 -18.57 -2.57
CA ASP A 142 14.68 -18.46 -1.15
C ASP A 142 14.11 -17.09 -0.76
N SER A 143 13.89 -16.22 -1.74
CA SER A 143 13.29 -14.92 -1.52
C SER A 143 11.83 -15.07 -1.13
N TYR A 144 11.53 -14.89 0.15
CA TYR A 144 10.19 -14.89 0.72
C TYR A 144 9.17 -14.09 -0.09
N LEU A 145 9.54 -12.94 -0.63
CA LEU A 145 8.65 -12.07 -1.41
C LEU A 145 8.29 -12.64 -2.79
N ARG A 146 9.06 -13.58 -3.31
CA ARG A 146 8.91 -14.13 -4.67
C ARG A 146 8.28 -15.52 -4.70
N GLN A 147 8.25 -16.23 -3.58
CA GLN A 147 7.66 -17.56 -3.52
C GLN A 147 6.15 -17.48 -3.73
N ALA A 148 5.68 -17.99 -4.86
CA ALA A 148 4.27 -17.93 -5.25
C ALA A 148 3.37 -18.76 -4.32
N HIS A 149 3.84 -19.93 -3.90
CA HIS A 149 3.09 -20.89 -3.09
C HIS A 149 3.05 -20.54 -1.61
N ARG A 150 3.77 -19.52 -1.16
CA ARG A 150 3.80 -19.06 0.23
C ARG A 150 2.88 -17.88 0.44
N ARG A 151 2.13 -17.90 1.54
CA ARG A 151 1.43 -16.73 2.05
C ARG A 151 2.46 -15.69 2.52
N MET A 152 2.16 -14.43 2.32
CA MET A 152 2.86 -13.32 2.98
C MET A 152 1.95 -12.84 4.10
N GLU A 153 2.43 -12.99 5.31
CA GLU A 153 1.71 -12.73 6.53
C GLU A 153 1.34 -11.23 6.66
N LEU A 154 0.35 -10.94 7.50
CA LEU A 154 -0.14 -9.59 7.76
C LEU A 154 0.94 -8.74 8.44
N HIS A 155 1.26 -7.59 7.84
CA HIS A 155 2.34 -6.71 8.30
C HIS A 155 2.10 -5.25 7.94
N ASN A 156 2.92 -4.39 8.53
CA ASN A 156 3.11 -3.00 8.12
C ASN A 156 4.47 -2.84 7.43
N ASP A 157 4.54 -1.97 6.42
CA ASP A 157 5.81 -1.61 5.77
C ASP A 157 6.62 -0.63 6.62
N GLY A 158 7.94 -0.68 6.49
CA GLY A 158 8.85 0.34 7.05
C GLY A 158 9.27 0.13 8.50
N THR A 159 8.97 -0.99 9.13
CA THR A 159 9.28 -1.28 10.53
C THR A 159 10.77 -1.28 10.86
N TYR A 160 11.63 -1.61 9.92
CA TYR A 160 13.09 -1.74 10.10
C TYR A 160 13.90 -0.56 9.52
N VAL A 161 13.24 0.53 9.17
CA VAL A 161 13.87 1.77 8.68
C VAL A 161 13.45 2.95 9.55
N GLN A 162 14.28 4.01 9.55
CA GLN A 162 14.01 5.23 10.34
C GLN A 162 12.98 6.14 9.67
N GLU A 163 12.84 6.05 8.34
CA GLU A 163 11.88 6.85 7.59
C GLU A 163 10.45 6.37 7.89
N LYS A 164 9.59 7.31 8.24
CA LYS A 164 8.16 7.02 8.41
C LYS A 164 7.56 6.47 7.13
N THR A 165 6.61 5.57 7.30
CA THR A 165 5.78 5.05 6.21
C THR A 165 4.32 5.18 6.61
N ASP A 166 3.70 6.30 6.24
CA ASP A 166 2.32 6.60 6.59
C ASP A 166 1.33 5.89 5.65
N TRP A 167 1.72 5.70 4.39
CA TRP A 167 0.88 5.06 3.39
C TRP A 167 1.66 4.08 2.51
N VAL A 168 0.92 3.12 1.97
CA VAL A 168 1.41 2.16 0.97
C VAL A 168 0.44 2.14 -0.21
N ILE A 169 0.99 2.18 -1.43
CA ILE A 169 0.27 1.94 -2.69
C ILE A 169 0.74 0.63 -3.28
N MET A 170 -0.19 -0.24 -3.64
CA MET A 170 0.06 -1.47 -4.38
C MET A 170 -0.77 -1.45 -5.66
N GLN A 171 -0.15 -1.29 -6.81
CA GLN A 171 -0.80 -1.32 -8.12
C GLN A 171 -0.50 -2.62 -8.85
N LYS A 172 -1.54 -3.31 -9.35
CA LYS A 172 -1.35 -4.47 -10.21
C LYS A 172 -1.06 -3.99 -11.64
N ILE A 173 0.10 -4.36 -12.18
CA ILE A 173 0.53 -3.96 -13.53
C ILE A 173 0.55 -5.10 -14.53
N ILE A 174 0.71 -6.35 -14.08
CA ILE A 174 0.67 -7.55 -14.92
C ILE A 174 -0.05 -8.67 -14.19
N GLU A 175 -0.92 -9.38 -14.89
CA GLU A 175 -1.52 -10.63 -14.46
C GLU A 175 -1.62 -11.62 -15.62
N SER A 176 -1.21 -12.86 -15.37
CA SER A 176 -1.25 -13.95 -16.35
C SER A 176 -1.36 -15.28 -15.62
N ASN A 177 -2.37 -16.06 -15.95
CA ASN A 177 -2.60 -17.38 -15.34
C ASN A 177 -2.53 -17.35 -13.80
N VAL A 178 -3.12 -16.31 -13.19
CA VAL A 178 -3.13 -16.13 -11.75
C VAL A 178 -4.40 -16.72 -11.16
N GLU A 179 -4.24 -17.64 -10.21
CA GLU A 179 -5.29 -18.16 -9.35
C GLU A 179 -4.82 -18.03 -7.90
N GLY A 180 -5.67 -17.48 -7.02
CA GLY A 180 -5.27 -17.13 -5.66
C GLY A 180 -4.46 -15.82 -5.60
N GLY A 181 -3.62 -15.67 -4.60
CA GLY A 181 -2.71 -14.52 -4.44
C GLY A 181 -3.41 -13.20 -4.18
N GLY A 182 -4.63 -13.21 -3.63
CA GLY A 182 -5.35 -11.99 -3.27
C GLY A 182 -4.58 -11.14 -2.27
N SER A 183 -4.79 -9.84 -2.29
CA SER A 183 -4.23 -8.91 -1.30
C SER A 183 -5.03 -9.04 -0.02
N LEU A 184 -4.35 -9.31 1.09
CA LEU A 184 -4.96 -9.43 2.42
C LEU A 184 -4.90 -8.09 3.11
N LEU A 185 -5.99 -7.71 3.81
CA LEU A 185 -6.09 -6.51 4.61
C LEU A 185 -6.80 -6.80 5.93
N LEU A 186 -6.23 -6.33 7.04
CA LEU A 186 -6.87 -6.34 8.34
C LEU A 186 -6.77 -4.95 8.96
N HIS A 187 -7.92 -4.34 9.29
CA HIS A 187 -7.94 -3.10 10.04
C HIS A 187 -7.69 -3.38 11.52
N VAL A 188 -6.85 -2.59 12.17
CA VAL A 188 -6.47 -2.78 13.57
C VAL A 188 -7.71 -2.88 14.48
N ASP A 189 -8.73 -2.02 14.28
CA ASP A 189 -9.98 -2.06 15.08
C ASP A 189 -10.86 -3.28 14.82
N GLU A 190 -10.61 -4.06 13.78
CA GLU A 190 -11.36 -5.27 13.46
C GLU A 190 -10.69 -6.55 13.98
N TRP A 191 -9.45 -6.45 14.44
CA TRP A 191 -8.76 -7.55 15.09
C TRP A 191 -9.34 -7.82 16.47
N GLN A 192 -9.91 -9.03 16.65
CA GLN A 192 -10.65 -9.38 17.89
C GLN A 192 -9.78 -9.36 19.13
N ASP A 193 -8.53 -9.79 19.01
CA ASP A 193 -7.59 -9.89 20.12
C ASP A 193 -6.78 -8.59 20.36
N LEU A 194 -7.10 -7.48 19.66
CA LEU A 194 -6.38 -6.22 19.80
C LEU A 194 -6.13 -5.83 21.26
N GLN A 195 -7.17 -5.85 22.10
CA GLN A 195 -7.04 -5.43 23.50
C GLN A 195 -6.19 -6.38 24.34
N LYS A 196 -6.28 -7.70 24.08
CA LYS A 196 -5.43 -8.71 24.74
C LYS A 196 -3.94 -8.38 24.54
N PHE A 197 -3.55 -8.12 23.28
CA PHE A 197 -2.16 -7.85 22.95
C PHE A 197 -1.72 -6.43 23.31
N TYR A 198 -2.56 -5.43 23.14
CA TYR A 198 -2.24 -4.04 23.48
C TYR A 198 -2.07 -3.79 24.97
N GLN A 199 -2.83 -4.51 25.82
CA GLN A 199 -2.72 -4.42 27.27
C GLN A 199 -1.61 -5.29 27.87
N HIS A 200 -0.97 -6.14 27.07
CA HIS A 200 0.13 -6.97 27.52
C HIS A 200 1.33 -6.11 27.93
N PRO A 201 2.09 -6.46 29.00
CA PRO A 201 3.26 -5.69 29.42
C PRO A 201 4.28 -5.43 28.31
N LEU A 202 4.50 -6.39 27.42
CA LEU A 202 5.43 -6.28 26.29
C LEU A 202 4.94 -5.40 25.14
N ALA A 203 3.68 -5.00 25.13
CA ALA A 203 3.07 -4.24 24.02
C ALA A 203 3.78 -2.91 23.76
N LYS A 204 4.27 -2.26 24.82
CA LYS A 204 4.94 -0.96 24.79
C LYS A 204 6.46 -1.06 24.97
N GLU A 205 6.99 -2.27 25.08
CA GLU A 205 8.43 -2.47 25.13
C GLU A 205 9.07 -2.20 23.75
N SER A 206 10.22 -1.55 23.77
CA SER A 206 11.01 -1.31 22.56
C SER A 206 11.63 -2.61 22.10
N LEU A 207 11.16 -3.16 21.00
CA LEU A 207 11.70 -4.34 20.36
C LEU A 207 12.75 -3.96 19.30
N ARG A 208 13.64 -4.89 19.02
CA ARG A 208 14.66 -4.72 17.99
C ARG A 208 14.15 -5.20 16.64
N TRP A 209 14.33 -4.36 15.61
CA TRP A 209 13.94 -4.65 14.24
C TRP A 209 15.13 -4.63 13.32
N GLY A 210 15.29 -5.68 12.53
CA GLY A 210 16.40 -5.84 11.61
C GLY A 210 15.94 -6.06 10.19
N SER A 211 16.62 -5.49 9.22
CA SER A 211 16.37 -5.79 7.83
C SER A 211 17.06 -7.09 7.41
N PRO A 212 16.50 -7.83 6.43
CA PRO A 212 17.25 -8.89 5.78
C PRO A 212 18.48 -8.31 5.06
N SER A 213 19.54 -9.10 4.93
CA SER A 213 20.79 -8.69 4.27
C SER A 213 20.55 -8.17 2.84
N SER A 214 19.55 -8.70 2.15
CA SER A 214 19.16 -8.26 0.81
C SER A 214 18.67 -6.83 0.71
N LYS A 215 18.30 -6.17 1.83
CA LYS A 215 17.81 -4.79 1.86
C LYS A 215 18.92 -3.75 2.09
N ASN A 216 20.13 -4.19 2.38
CA ASN A 216 21.32 -3.33 2.55
C ASN A 216 21.13 -2.18 3.55
N VAL A 217 20.36 -2.40 4.63
CA VAL A 217 20.16 -1.45 5.74
C VAL A 217 21.19 -1.80 6.81
N GLY A 218 22.17 -0.93 7.03
CA GLY A 218 23.33 -1.18 7.90
C GLY A 218 23.08 -0.93 9.39
N TYR A 219 21.83 -0.74 9.83
CA TYR A 219 21.47 -0.44 11.21
C TYR A 219 20.24 -1.24 11.66
N LYS A 220 19.96 -1.21 12.96
CA LYS A 220 18.75 -1.73 13.57
C LYS A 220 17.87 -0.55 14.03
N THR A 221 16.57 -0.73 13.98
CA THR A 221 15.61 0.19 14.60
C THR A 221 15.07 -0.39 15.90
N PHE A 222 14.56 0.49 16.77
CA PHE A 222 14.01 0.11 18.07
C PHE A 222 12.72 0.85 18.28
N HIS A 223 11.61 0.13 18.38
CA HIS A 223 10.30 0.69 18.70
C HIS A 223 9.35 -0.41 19.17
N PRO A 224 8.27 -0.08 19.90
CA PRO A 224 7.24 -1.05 20.24
C PRO A 224 6.40 -1.45 19.02
N ILE A 225 5.64 -2.54 19.15
CA ILE A 225 4.66 -2.97 18.15
C ILE A 225 3.50 -1.98 18.08
N PHE A 226 3.03 -1.57 19.24
CA PHE A 226 1.91 -0.63 19.34
C PHE A 226 2.42 0.77 19.63
N LEU A 227 1.95 1.70 18.82
CA LEU A 227 2.07 3.13 19.02
C LEU A 227 0.67 3.67 19.35
N GLU A 228 0.58 4.90 19.83
CA GLU A 228 -0.69 5.56 20.11
C GLU A 228 -0.95 6.63 19.06
N GLU A 229 -2.17 6.65 18.53
CA GLU A 229 -2.61 7.72 17.65
C GLU A 229 -2.74 9.02 18.46
N MET A 230 -2.22 10.12 17.92
CA MET A 230 -2.16 11.39 18.65
C MET A 230 -3.53 12.02 18.89
N GLU A 231 -4.52 11.73 18.04
CA GLU A 231 -5.85 12.37 18.11
C GLU A 231 -6.78 11.70 19.13
N ASP A 232 -6.76 10.38 19.26
CA ASP A 232 -7.72 9.65 20.10
C ASP A 232 -7.07 8.65 21.07
N GLY A 233 -5.74 8.56 21.09
CA GLY A 233 -5.00 7.65 21.97
C GLY A 233 -5.19 6.17 21.68
N LYS A 234 -5.83 5.82 20.59
CA LYS A 234 -6.03 4.42 20.21
C LYS A 234 -4.77 3.79 19.66
N PRO A 235 -4.61 2.46 19.83
CA PRO A 235 -3.43 1.78 19.31
C PRO A 235 -3.38 1.80 17.79
N ILE A 236 -2.21 2.10 17.26
CA ILE A 236 -1.80 1.88 15.88
C ILE A 236 -0.64 0.90 15.87
N MET A 237 -0.41 0.22 14.77
CA MET A 237 0.59 -0.85 14.72
C MET A 237 1.75 -0.53 13.79
N SER A 238 2.93 -1.04 14.18
CA SER A 238 4.11 -1.15 13.35
C SER A 238 4.72 -2.53 13.58
N TYR A 239 4.35 -3.50 12.73
CA TYR A 239 4.66 -4.90 12.91
C TYR A 239 4.97 -5.61 11.60
N ILE A 240 5.98 -6.45 11.62
CA ILE A 240 6.27 -7.48 10.61
C ILE A 240 7.00 -8.64 11.31
N ASP A 241 6.49 -9.84 11.13
CA ASP A 241 6.99 -11.05 11.79
C ASP A 241 8.45 -11.38 11.47
N GLN A 242 8.86 -11.17 10.22
CA GLN A 242 10.18 -11.58 9.71
C GLN A 242 11.35 -10.72 10.17
N PHE A 243 11.07 -9.51 10.65
CA PHE A 243 12.12 -8.51 10.91
C PHE A 243 12.22 -8.09 12.38
N VAL A 244 11.33 -8.58 13.23
CA VAL A 244 11.44 -8.45 14.67
C VAL A 244 12.44 -9.48 15.21
N GLU A 245 13.33 -9.04 16.10
CA GLU A 245 14.37 -9.88 16.70
C GLU A 245 14.15 -9.97 18.21
N PRO A 246 13.43 -11.01 18.72
CA PRO A 246 13.23 -11.17 20.15
C PRO A 246 14.56 -11.43 20.87
N LEU A 247 14.72 -10.87 22.07
CA LEU A 247 15.95 -10.96 22.86
C LEU A 247 15.84 -11.96 24.02
N ASN A 248 14.64 -12.44 24.30
CA ASN A 248 14.36 -13.43 25.36
C ASN A 248 13.14 -14.28 25.02
N MET A 249 12.88 -15.28 25.86
CA MET A 249 11.77 -16.22 25.68
C MET A 249 10.40 -15.52 25.73
N ASP A 250 10.21 -14.59 26.63
CA ASP A 250 8.92 -13.92 26.82
C ASP A 250 8.56 -13.07 25.60
N GLN A 251 9.52 -12.32 25.06
CA GLN A 251 9.33 -11.61 23.79
C GLN A 251 9.04 -12.59 22.63
N GLY A 252 9.75 -13.71 22.57
CA GLY A 252 9.55 -14.72 21.53
C GLY A 252 8.15 -15.31 21.56
N LEU A 253 7.66 -15.70 22.75
CA LEU A 253 6.31 -16.24 22.92
C LEU A 253 5.22 -15.23 22.63
N TYR A 254 5.36 -14.00 23.11
CA TYR A 254 4.43 -12.91 22.84
C TYR A 254 4.28 -12.66 21.34
N LEU A 255 5.40 -12.58 20.61
CA LEU A 255 5.42 -12.36 19.17
C LEU A 255 4.82 -13.54 18.39
N TYR A 256 5.09 -14.76 18.83
CA TYR A 256 4.52 -15.97 18.24
C TYR A 256 2.98 -15.98 18.41
N GLU A 257 2.46 -15.76 19.62
CA GLU A 257 1.02 -15.73 19.87
C GLU A 257 0.33 -14.58 19.11
N LEU A 258 0.99 -13.41 19.01
CA LEU A 258 0.49 -12.25 18.27
C LEU A 258 0.38 -12.58 16.79
N GLY A 259 1.41 -13.16 16.19
CA GLY A 259 1.40 -13.57 14.78
C GLY A 259 0.31 -14.60 14.48
N GLU A 260 0.18 -15.66 15.30
CA GLU A 260 -0.86 -16.67 15.15
C GLU A 260 -2.27 -16.07 15.26
N SER A 261 -2.49 -15.12 16.19
CA SER A 261 -3.76 -14.43 16.34
C SER A 261 -4.10 -13.55 15.14
N LEU A 262 -3.14 -12.81 14.61
CA LEU A 262 -3.34 -12.00 13.39
C LEU A 262 -3.69 -12.86 12.18
N GLU A 263 -2.97 -13.95 11.98
CA GLU A 263 -3.17 -14.86 10.85
C GLU A 263 -4.47 -15.67 10.95
N GLY A 264 -4.95 -15.90 12.17
CA GLY A 264 -6.24 -16.54 12.46
C GLY A 264 -7.45 -15.61 12.37
N GLU A 265 -7.28 -14.29 12.18
CA GLU A 265 -8.38 -13.34 12.20
C GLU A 265 -9.33 -13.48 11.00
N SER A 266 -10.57 -13.84 11.29
CA SER A 266 -11.61 -14.11 10.30
C SER A 266 -12.09 -12.87 9.53
N LYS A 267 -11.90 -11.67 10.11
CA LYS A 267 -12.27 -10.39 9.49
C LYS A 267 -11.23 -9.87 8.50
N THR A 268 -10.19 -10.64 8.23
CA THR A 268 -9.22 -10.31 7.19
C THR A 268 -9.89 -10.25 5.82
N TYR A 269 -9.79 -9.10 5.15
CA TYR A 269 -10.30 -8.93 3.80
C TYR A 269 -9.37 -9.59 2.80
N ASN A 270 -9.92 -10.33 1.86
CA ASN A 270 -9.21 -10.81 0.67
C ASN A 270 -9.67 -9.98 -0.53
N ILE A 271 -8.77 -9.19 -1.12
CA ILE A 271 -9.05 -8.26 -2.20
C ILE A 271 -8.38 -8.74 -3.48
N THR A 272 -9.18 -8.99 -4.50
CA THR A 272 -8.66 -9.23 -5.87
C THR A 272 -8.46 -7.88 -6.56
N LEU A 273 -7.23 -7.57 -6.93
CA LEU A 273 -6.91 -6.39 -7.74
C LEU A 273 -6.98 -6.77 -9.22
N ASN A 274 -7.69 -5.97 -10.01
CA ASN A 274 -7.62 -6.03 -11.47
C ASN A 274 -6.36 -5.31 -11.98
N GLU A 275 -5.86 -5.65 -13.15
CA GLU A 275 -4.76 -4.91 -13.78
C GLU A 275 -5.10 -3.42 -13.91
N GLY A 276 -4.16 -2.55 -13.55
CA GLY A 276 -4.33 -1.11 -13.49
C GLY A 276 -4.93 -0.57 -12.19
N SER A 277 -5.58 -1.41 -11.37
CA SER A 277 -6.14 -0.99 -10.09
C SER A 277 -5.06 -0.84 -9.03
N MET A 278 -5.31 0.06 -8.07
CA MET A 278 -4.43 0.34 -6.94
C MET A 278 -5.16 0.09 -5.62
N LEU A 279 -4.49 -0.55 -4.70
CA LEU A 279 -4.87 -0.60 -3.30
C LEU A 279 -3.99 0.40 -2.54
N ILE A 280 -4.60 1.37 -1.86
CA ILE A 280 -3.91 2.43 -1.12
C ILE A 280 -4.37 2.33 0.32
N ILE A 281 -3.45 2.27 1.26
CA ILE A 281 -3.76 2.10 2.68
C ILE A 281 -2.98 3.07 3.55
N ASN A 282 -3.60 3.49 4.65
CA ASN A 282 -2.87 4.04 5.80
C ASN A 282 -2.17 2.88 6.50
N ASN A 283 -0.86 2.94 6.52
CA ASN A 283 0.01 1.85 6.95
C ASN A 283 -0.01 1.61 8.48
N TYR A 284 -0.62 2.50 9.25
CA TYR A 284 -0.76 2.35 10.70
C TYR A 284 -2.11 1.75 11.12
N PHE A 285 -3.15 1.97 10.29
CA PHE A 285 -4.49 1.44 10.57
C PHE A 285 -4.71 0.07 9.95
N TRP A 286 -3.98 -0.25 8.89
CA TRP A 286 -4.14 -1.46 8.12
C TRP A 286 -2.87 -2.28 8.06
N LEU A 287 -2.97 -3.54 8.50
CA LEU A 287 -2.00 -4.55 8.12
C LEU A 287 -2.37 -5.08 6.74
N HIS A 288 -1.35 -5.41 5.97
CA HIS A 288 -1.53 -5.99 4.65
C HIS A 288 -0.67 -7.23 4.45
N GLY A 289 -1.11 -8.08 3.55
CA GLY A 289 -0.42 -9.32 3.23
C GLY A 289 -0.81 -9.82 1.84
N ARG A 290 -0.44 -11.05 1.55
CA ARG A 290 -0.80 -11.70 0.29
C ARG A 290 -1.12 -13.18 0.54
N ASP A 291 -2.26 -13.62 0.02
CA ASP A 291 -2.58 -15.04 0.03
C ASP A 291 -1.66 -15.81 -0.91
N LYS A 292 -1.55 -17.14 -0.69
CA LYS A 292 -0.80 -18.03 -1.58
C LYS A 292 -1.45 -18.09 -2.97
N PHE A 293 -0.62 -18.27 -3.98
CA PHE A 293 -1.09 -18.60 -5.31
C PHE A 293 -1.26 -20.10 -5.46
N ILE A 294 -2.18 -20.50 -6.33
CA ILE A 294 -2.25 -21.86 -6.82
C ILE A 294 -1.19 -22.01 -7.92
N ALA A 295 -0.25 -22.94 -7.69
CA ALA A 295 0.85 -23.17 -8.61
C ALA A 295 0.34 -23.61 -9.98
N ASN A 296 0.73 -22.93 -11.03
CA ASN A 296 0.43 -23.32 -12.39
C ASN A 296 1.51 -22.83 -13.37
N LYS A 297 1.59 -23.50 -14.51
CA LYS A 297 2.56 -23.16 -15.55
C LYS A 297 2.19 -21.83 -16.20
N GLY A 298 3.15 -20.90 -16.22
CA GLY A 298 2.98 -19.58 -16.82
C GLY A 298 2.34 -18.55 -15.89
N LEU A 299 2.23 -18.84 -14.58
CA LEU A 299 1.86 -17.85 -13.59
C LEU A 299 2.81 -16.66 -13.63
N HIS A 300 2.26 -15.48 -13.81
CA HIS A 300 3.01 -14.23 -13.71
C HIS A 300 2.10 -13.14 -13.14
N ARG A 301 2.47 -12.60 -12.01
CA ARG A 301 1.86 -11.41 -11.40
C ARG A 301 2.93 -10.40 -11.10
N GLU A 302 2.69 -9.15 -11.44
CA GLU A 302 3.58 -8.06 -11.08
C GLU A 302 2.82 -6.92 -10.42
N LEU A 303 3.32 -6.49 -9.26
CA LEU A 303 2.87 -5.31 -8.54
C LEU A 303 3.95 -4.22 -8.57
N LEU A 304 3.49 -2.99 -8.73
CA LEU A 304 4.24 -1.79 -8.40
C LEU A 304 3.85 -1.37 -6.99
N ARG A 305 4.84 -1.17 -6.12
CA ARG A 305 4.65 -0.67 -4.77
C ARG A 305 5.32 0.69 -4.61
N GLN A 306 4.60 1.62 -4.00
CA GLN A 306 5.14 2.86 -3.46
C GLN A 306 4.75 2.95 -1.98
N ARG A 307 5.58 3.61 -1.20
CA ARG A 307 5.33 3.92 0.21
C ARG A 307 5.86 5.31 0.50
N GLY A 308 5.31 6.00 1.48
CA GLY A 308 5.75 7.36 1.77
C GLY A 308 5.04 7.97 2.96
N VAL A 309 5.22 9.29 3.10
CA VAL A 309 4.64 10.10 4.15
C VAL A 309 3.53 11.00 3.60
N PHE A 310 2.51 11.28 4.41
CA PHE A 310 1.46 12.22 4.03
C PHE A 310 2.03 13.64 3.91
N VAL A 311 1.44 14.44 3.00
CA VAL A 311 1.69 15.88 2.97
C VAL A 311 1.16 16.50 4.27
N GLU A 312 1.97 17.27 4.96
CA GLU A 312 1.47 18.13 6.02
C GLU A 312 0.57 19.23 5.42
N ASN A 313 -0.59 19.44 6.00
CA ASN A 313 -1.44 20.55 5.60
C ASN A 313 -0.73 21.84 6.02
N THR A 314 -0.14 22.55 5.06
CA THR A 314 0.49 23.86 5.28
C THR A 314 -0.55 24.98 5.54
N GLY A 315 -1.80 24.61 5.84
CA GLY A 315 -2.94 25.53 6.01
C GLY A 315 -3.20 26.09 7.40
N ASP A 316 -2.52 25.59 8.46
CA ASP A 316 -2.79 26.02 9.85
C ASP A 316 -1.71 26.93 10.45
N ASN A 317 -0.87 27.57 9.62
CA ASN A 317 0.01 28.64 10.07
C ASN A 317 -0.50 30.00 9.53
N ASN A 318 -1.61 30.49 10.11
CA ASN A 318 -1.98 31.92 10.14
C ASN A 318 -2.78 32.22 11.42
#